data_dc2bd22c6ce5d4fb1c00c5355539d814
#
_entry.id   dc2bd22c6ce5d4fb1c00c5355539d814
#
_cell.length_a   1.000
_cell.length_b   1.000
_cell.length_c   1.000
_cell.angle_alpha   90.00
_cell.angle_beta   90.00
_cell.angle_gamma   90.00
#
_symmetry.space_group_name_H-M   'P 1'
#
loop_
_entity.id
_entity.type
_entity.pdbx_description
1 polymer ?
#
loop_
_entity_poly.entity_id
_entity_poly.type
_entity_poly.pdbx_seq_one_letter_code
_entity_poly.pdbx_strand_id
1 'polypeptide(L)'
;MYKKCYATKIKDNKFKIHLWDEGGYDEIEWWNTAYKEDPNGELVGLKGEKLTKTHQWHRSDYDLHFHDIKPHQKFLIEKYGVNDKPSTGHRELFFDIECEIGGALTKEYIESAPMPITSIAWWD
;
A
#
# COMPACT_ATOMS: atom_id res chain seq x y z
N MET A 1 -13.11 1.12 -10.64
CA MET A 1 -11.73 0.77 -10.27
C MET A 1 -11.16 1.82 -9.34
N TYR A 2 -10.15 1.49 -8.56
CA TYR A 2 -9.52 2.44 -7.66
C TYR A 2 -8.62 3.45 -8.40
N LYS A 3 -8.44 4.61 -7.79
CA LYS A 3 -7.54 5.68 -8.28
C LYS A 3 -6.25 5.72 -7.45
N LYS A 4 -6.35 5.55 -6.14
CA LYS A 4 -5.23 5.55 -5.21
C LYS A 4 -5.55 4.67 -4.00
N CYS A 5 -4.56 3.98 -3.50
CA CYS A 5 -4.70 3.18 -2.28
C CYS A 5 -3.37 3.15 -1.51
N TYR A 6 -3.45 3.32 -0.21
CA TYR A 6 -2.32 3.04 0.69
C TYR A 6 -2.84 2.56 2.04
N ALA A 7 -1.94 2.02 2.84
CA ALA A 7 -2.26 1.48 4.15
C ALA A 7 -1.41 2.15 5.23
N THR A 8 -2.04 2.47 6.36
CA THR A 8 -1.36 2.88 7.59
C THR A 8 -1.59 1.85 8.68
N LYS A 9 -0.52 1.52 9.42
CA LYS A 9 -0.59 0.51 10.47
C LYS A 9 -1.35 1.05 11.68
N ILE A 10 -2.34 0.29 12.18
CA ILE A 10 -3.05 0.55 13.44
C ILE A 10 -2.39 -0.26 14.56
N LYS A 11 -2.25 -1.55 14.39
CA LYS A 11 -1.58 -2.49 15.27
C LYS A 11 -1.10 -3.70 14.47
N ASP A 12 -0.54 -4.70 15.11
CA ASP A 12 -0.07 -5.89 14.41
C ASP A 12 -1.18 -6.52 13.58
N ASN A 13 -0.90 -6.70 12.29
CA ASN A 13 -1.80 -7.24 11.27
C ASN A 13 -3.12 -6.46 11.07
N LYS A 14 -3.29 -5.29 11.68
CA LYS A 14 -4.43 -4.43 11.45
C LYS A 14 -4.00 -3.10 10.83
N PHE A 15 -4.64 -2.75 9.73
CA PHE A 15 -4.34 -1.56 8.94
C PHE A 15 -5.59 -0.73 8.69
N LYS A 16 -5.38 0.55 8.57
CA LYS A 16 -6.36 1.46 7.97
C LYS A 16 -6.00 1.58 6.49
N ILE A 17 -6.92 1.20 5.63
CA ILE A 17 -6.80 1.34 4.19
C ILE A 17 -7.41 2.68 3.80
N HIS A 18 -6.63 3.48 3.11
CA HIS A 18 -7.05 4.74 2.51
C HIS A 18 -7.27 4.49 1.03
N LEU A 19 -8.51 4.55 0.61
CA LEU A 19 -8.92 4.22 -0.75
C LEU A 19 -9.59 5.41 -1.42
N TRP A 20 -9.12 5.75 -2.59
CA TRP A 20 -9.83 6.62 -3.53
C TRP A 20 -10.28 5.80 -4.71
N ASP A 21 -11.56 5.76 -4.96
CA ASP A 21 -12.17 5.15 -6.12
C ASP A 21 -13.10 6.14 -6.83
N GLU A 22 -13.94 5.66 -7.72
CA GLU A 22 -14.89 6.50 -8.45
C GLU A 22 -15.99 7.07 -7.54
N GLY A 23 -16.24 6.46 -6.38
CA GLY A 23 -17.17 6.93 -5.35
C GLY A 23 -16.57 7.98 -4.41
N GLY A 24 -15.26 8.25 -4.51
CA GLY A 24 -14.55 9.20 -3.66
C GLY A 24 -13.56 8.54 -2.71
N TYR A 25 -13.29 9.22 -1.60
CA TYR A 25 -12.37 8.76 -0.56
C TYR A 25 -13.10 7.97 0.52
N ASP A 26 -12.49 6.85 0.94
CA ASP A 26 -12.96 6.03 2.04
C ASP A 26 -11.81 5.54 2.92
N GLU A 27 -12.07 5.34 4.20
CA GLU A 27 -11.16 4.74 5.17
C GLU A 27 -11.75 3.44 5.68
N ILE A 28 -11.00 2.35 5.53
CA ILE A 28 -11.47 1.01 5.86
C ILE A 28 -10.50 0.37 6.84
N GLU A 29 -10.96 -0.05 8.00
CA GLU A 29 -10.17 -0.92 8.88
C GLU A 29 -10.15 -2.33 8.33
N TRP A 30 -8.95 -2.89 8.20
CA TRP A 30 -8.76 -4.16 7.53
C TRP A 30 -7.70 -5.01 8.22
N TRP A 31 -7.97 -6.29 8.36
CA TRP A 31 -7.04 -7.26 8.87
C TRP A 31 -6.16 -7.81 7.75
N ASN A 32 -4.84 -7.60 7.86
CA ASN A 32 -3.86 -8.21 6.96
C ASN A 32 -3.72 -9.69 7.29
N THR A 33 -4.34 -10.51 6.48
CA THR A 33 -4.32 -11.95 6.64
C THR A 33 -3.18 -12.58 5.86
N ALA A 34 -2.68 -13.71 6.38
CA ALA A 34 -1.83 -14.63 5.66
C ALA A 34 -2.51 -16.00 5.61
N TYR A 35 -1.88 -16.93 4.93
CA TYR A 35 -2.36 -18.29 4.82
C TYR A 35 -1.34 -19.22 5.46
N LYS A 36 -1.78 -20.06 6.37
CA LYS A 36 -0.96 -21.09 7.02
C LYS A 36 -1.27 -22.46 6.46
N GLU A 37 -0.25 -23.31 6.35
CA GLU A 37 -0.46 -24.71 6.02
C GLU A 37 -1.22 -25.40 7.14
N ASP A 38 -2.31 -26.07 6.77
CA ASP A 38 -3.21 -26.75 7.67
C ASP A 38 -3.76 -28.01 6.97
N PRO A 39 -3.52 -29.23 7.49
CA PRO A 39 -4.04 -30.44 6.87
C PRO A 39 -5.55 -30.46 6.70
N ASN A 40 -6.29 -29.71 7.53
CA ASN A 40 -7.74 -29.56 7.48
C ASN A 40 -8.19 -28.28 6.74
N GLY A 41 -7.27 -27.55 6.12
CA GLY A 41 -7.56 -26.33 5.41
C GLY A 41 -8.43 -26.55 4.17
N GLU A 42 -9.32 -25.60 3.92
CA GLU A 42 -10.23 -25.65 2.76
C GLU A 42 -9.64 -25.03 1.50
N LEU A 43 -8.59 -24.22 1.64
CA LEU A 43 -7.93 -23.55 0.53
C LEU A 43 -6.74 -24.37 0.04
N VAL A 44 -6.36 -24.16 -1.21
CA VAL A 44 -5.26 -24.90 -1.84
C VAL A 44 -4.21 -23.92 -2.35
N GLY A 45 -2.98 -24.13 -1.96
CA GLY A 45 -1.83 -23.36 -2.43
C GLY A 45 -1.34 -23.78 -3.82
N LEU A 46 -0.36 -23.07 -4.33
CA LEU A 46 0.18 -23.28 -5.69
C LEU A 46 0.80 -24.66 -5.92
N LYS A 47 1.27 -25.32 -4.86
CA LYS A 47 1.87 -26.66 -4.92
C LYS A 47 0.93 -27.75 -4.37
N GLY A 48 -0.34 -27.44 -4.20
CA GLY A 48 -1.33 -28.38 -3.67
C GLY A 48 -1.40 -28.44 -2.15
N GLU A 49 -0.71 -27.57 -1.42
CA GLU A 49 -0.77 -27.47 0.04
C GLU A 49 -2.17 -27.05 0.47
N LYS A 50 -2.67 -27.65 1.54
CA LYS A 50 -3.90 -27.20 2.17
C LYS A 50 -3.61 -26.02 3.09
N LEU A 51 -4.39 -24.96 2.97
CA LEU A 51 -4.15 -23.68 3.65
C LEU A 51 -5.40 -23.23 4.41
N THR A 52 -5.16 -22.54 5.52
CA THR A 52 -6.18 -21.82 6.29
C THR A 52 -5.81 -20.33 6.35
N LYS A 53 -6.79 -19.48 6.08
CA LYS A 53 -6.65 -18.03 6.19
C LYS A 53 -6.67 -17.59 7.66
N THR A 54 -5.70 -16.76 8.07
CA THR A 54 -5.61 -16.23 9.43
C THR A 54 -5.05 -14.82 9.48
N HIS A 55 -5.50 -14.01 10.43
CA HIS A 55 -4.85 -12.74 10.78
C HIS A 55 -3.94 -12.87 12.02
N GLN A 56 -3.94 -14.03 12.67
CA GLN A 56 -3.08 -14.35 13.81
C GLN A 56 -1.79 -15.01 13.30
N TRP A 57 -0.87 -14.20 12.82
CA TRP A 57 0.40 -14.67 12.28
C TRP A 57 1.53 -13.69 12.62
N HIS A 58 2.76 -14.21 12.64
CA HIS A 58 3.96 -13.42 12.80
C HIS A 58 4.92 -13.71 11.63
N ARG A 59 5.68 -12.71 11.23
CA ARG A 59 6.61 -12.80 10.10
C ARG A 59 7.61 -13.95 10.20
N SER A 60 7.92 -14.41 11.41
CA SER A 60 8.82 -15.53 11.67
C SER A 60 8.18 -16.92 11.60
N ASP A 61 6.87 -17.02 11.39
CA ASP A 61 6.19 -18.31 11.24
C ASP A 61 6.67 -19.00 9.96
N TYR A 62 6.85 -20.33 10.01
CA TYR A 62 7.49 -21.09 8.93
C TYR A 62 6.60 -21.42 7.75
N ASP A 63 5.33 -21.58 7.97
CA ASP A 63 4.36 -22.14 7.04
C ASP A 63 3.44 -21.08 6.43
N LEU A 64 3.94 -19.84 6.33
CA LEU A 64 3.19 -18.71 5.80
C LEU A 64 3.26 -18.64 4.28
N HIS A 65 2.11 -18.40 3.68
CA HIS A 65 1.94 -18.08 2.27
C HIS A 65 1.32 -16.69 2.12
N PHE A 66 1.78 -15.92 1.14
CA PHE A 66 1.26 -14.59 0.78
C PHE A 66 1.38 -13.53 1.90
N HIS A 67 2.25 -13.75 2.88
CA HIS A 67 2.52 -12.81 3.97
C HIS A 67 3.40 -11.63 3.54
N ASP A 68 4.15 -11.78 2.47
CA ASP A 68 5.11 -10.82 1.92
C ASP A 68 4.48 -9.79 0.97
N ILE A 69 3.22 -9.97 0.61
CA ILE A 69 2.47 -9.00 -0.20
C ILE A 69 2.12 -7.78 0.66
N LYS A 70 2.38 -6.60 0.15
CA LYS A 70 2.07 -5.36 0.87
C LYS A 70 0.57 -5.26 1.20
N PRO A 71 0.20 -4.76 2.40
CA PRO A 71 -1.20 -4.75 2.85
C PRO A 71 -2.17 -4.11 1.87
N HIS A 72 -1.85 -2.95 1.31
CA HIS A 72 -2.73 -2.28 0.35
C HIS A 72 -2.90 -3.06 -0.96
N GLN A 73 -1.85 -3.75 -1.42
CA GLN A 73 -1.92 -4.59 -2.62
C GLN A 73 -2.83 -5.81 -2.37
N LYS A 74 -2.67 -6.45 -1.21
CA LYS A 74 -3.51 -7.59 -0.81
C LYS A 74 -4.97 -7.18 -0.70
N PHE A 75 -5.24 -6.03 -0.08
CA PHE A 75 -6.58 -5.47 -0.01
C PHE A 75 -7.19 -5.24 -1.40
N LEU A 76 -6.42 -4.66 -2.32
CA LEU A 76 -6.88 -4.43 -3.69
C LEU A 76 -7.20 -5.73 -4.43
N ILE A 77 -6.38 -6.76 -4.24
CA ILE A 77 -6.63 -8.10 -4.80
C ILE A 77 -7.94 -8.66 -4.24
N GLU A 78 -8.17 -8.58 -2.94
CA GLU A 78 -9.39 -9.06 -2.31
C GLU A 78 -10.63 -8.29 -2.77
N LYS A 79 -10.53 -6.97 -2.92
CA LYS A 79 -11.67 -6.11 -3.27
C LYS A 79 -12.03 -6.18 -4.76
N TYR A 80 -11.03 -6.16 -5.63
CA TYR A 80 -11.24 -6.05 -7.07
C TYR A 80 -11.00 -7.35 -7.83
N GLY A 81 -10.25 -8.29 -7.23
CA GLY A 81 -9.94 -9.58 -7.85
C GLY A 81 -9.21 -9.42 -9.19
N VAL A 82 -9.73 -10.08 -10.19
CA VAL A 82 -9.22 -10.04 -11.58
C VAL A 82 -9.94 -9.00 -12.45
N ASN A 83 -10.54 -8.00 -11.85
CA ASN A 83 -11.20 -6.94 -12.60
C ASN A 83 -10.17 -6.02 -13.26
N ASP A 84 -10.11 -6.03 -14.56
CA ASP A 84 -9.17 -5.27 -15.39
C ASP A 84 -9.76 -3.98 -15.98
N LYS A 85 -10.95 -3.57 -15.52
CA LYS A 85 -11.55 -2.31 -15.95
C LYS A 85 -10.63 -1.13 -15.61
N PRO A 86 -10.32 -0.26 -16.56
CA PRO A 86 -9.48 0.89 -16.29
C PRO A 86 -10.13 1.82 -15.28
N SER A 87 -9.32 2.45 -14.45
CA SER A 87 -9.75 3.56 -13.63
C SER A 87 -9.97 4.79 -14.51
N THR A 88 -11.01 5.57 -14.23
CA THR A 88 -11.36 6.76 -15.00
C THR A 88 -11.44 8.01 -14.11
N GLY A 89 -11.45 9.19 -14.73
CA GLY A 89 -11.60 10.45 -14.00
C GLY A 89 -10.36 10.83 -13.18
N HIS A 90 -9.18 10.35 -13.53
CA HIS A 90 -7.94 10.82 -12.95
C HIS A 90 -7.66 12.25 -13.39
N ARG A 91 -7.20 13.05 -12.44
CA ARG A 91 -6.52 14.32 -12.73
C ARG A 91 -5.11 14.22 -12.19
N GLU A 92 -4.16 14.57 -13.02
CA GLU A 92 -2.75 14.52 -12.67
C GLU A 92 -2.21 15.95 -12.65
N LEU A 93 -1.54 16.31 -11.58
CA LEU A 93 -0.83 17.56 -11.44
C LEU A 93 0.66 17.26 -11.42
N PHE A 94 1.37 17.81 -12.34
CA PHE A 94 2.83 17.79 -12.38
C PHE A 94 3.35 19.12 -11.85
N PHE A 95 4.34 19.04 -10.98
CA PHE A 95 4.99 20.25 -10.48
C PHE A 95 6.48 20.02 -10.32
N ASP A 96 7.22 21.08 -10.46
CA ASP A 96 8.66 21.11 -10.23
C ASP A 96 8.99 22.31 -9.36
N ILE A 97 9.95 22.12 -8.45
CA ILE A 97 10.37 23.13 -7.50
C ILE A 97 11.88 23.27 -7.59
N GLU A 98 12.34 24.49 -7.79
CA GLU A 98 13.75 24.83 -7.73
C GLU A 98 14.06 25.60 -6.45
N CYS A 99 15.19 25.26 -5.83
CA CYS A 99 15.65 25.86 -4.59
C CYS A 99 17.07 26.41 -4.75
N GLU A 100 17.38 27.48 -4.04
CA GLU A 100 18.76 27.95 -3.89
C GLU A 100 19.49 27.08 -2.87
N ILE A 101 20.63 26.50 -3.29
CA ILE A 101 21.45 25.64 -2.43
C ILE A 101 22.55 26.48 -1.79
N GLY A 102 22.51 26.65 -0.47
CA GLY A 102 23.48 27.41 0.31
C GLY A 102 24.54 26.58 1.06
N GLY A 103 24.54 25.25 0.87
CA GLY A 103 25.48 24.38 1.59
C GLY A 103 25.57 22.99 0.97
N ALA A 104 26.28 22.07 1.65
CA ALA A 104 26.36 20.67 1.22
C ALA A 104 25.00 19.96 1.39
N LEU A 105 24.64 19.12 0.44
CA LEU A 105 23.38 18.34 0.46
C LEU A 105 23.52 17.13 1.41
N THR A 106 23.64 17.38 2.69
CA THR A 106 23.57 16.36 3.73
C THR A 106 22.13 16.07 4.11
N LYS A 107 21.89 14.93 4.74
CA LYS A 107 20.54 14.58 5.25
C LYS A 107 20.02 15.65 6.21
N GLU A 108 20.83 16.10 7.15
CA GLU A 108 20.50 17.13 8.14
C GLU A 108 20.16 18.47 7.48
N TYR A 109 20.93 18.86 6.47
CA TYR A 109 20.70 20.10 5.72
C TYR A 109 19.35 20.05 4.98
N ILE A 110 19.06 18.92 4.32
CA ILE A 110 17.78 18.73 3.60
C ILE A 110 16.61 18.70 4.57
N GLU A 111 16.71 17.95 5.67
CA GLU A 111 15.64 17.84 6.68
C GLU A 111 15.33 19.16 7.39
N SER A 112 16.31 20.02 7.57
CA SER A 112 16.11 21.36 8.15
C SER A 112 15.41 22.34 7.21
N ALA A 113 15.31 21.99 5.92
CA ALA A 113 14.66 22.76 4.87
C ALA A 113 15.08 24.25 4.83
N PRO A 114 16.41 24.59 4.86
CA PRO A 114 16.86 25.97 4.91
C PRO A 114 16.87 26.63 3.53
N MET A 115 16.62 25.86 2.47
CA MET A 115 16.73 26.31 1.09
C MET A 115 15.49 27.10 0.67
N PRO A 116 15.62 28.38 0.30
CA PRO A 116 14.49 29.13 -0.23
C PRO A 116 14.07 28.56 -1.59
N ILE A 117 12.78 28.48 -1.81
CA ILE A 117 12.22 28.14 -3.12
C ILE A 117 12.40 29.32 -4.06
N THR A 118 13.08 29.11 -5.18
CA THR A 118 13.35 30.14 -6.18
C THR A 118 12.35 30.14 -7.32
N SER A 119 11.82 28.96 -7.66
CA SER A 119 10.77 28.84 -8.66
C SER A 119 9.88 27.61 -8.42
N ILE A 120 8.64 27.71 -8.88
CA ILE A 120 7.69 26.61 -8.94
C ILE A 120 7.06 26.61 -10.34
N ALA A 121 7.17 25.50 -11.04
CA ALA A 121 6.45 25.25 -12.29
C ALA A 121 5.40 24.15 -12.05
N TRP A 122 4.23 24.31 -12.66
CA TRP A 122 3.17 23.29 -12.57
C TRP A 122 2.33 23.27 -13.85
N TRP A 123 1.75 22.10 -14.14
CA TRP A 123 0.81 21.90 -15.26
C TRP A 123 -0.12 20.72 -14.95
N ASP A 124 -1.29 20.69 -15.54
CA ASP A 124 -2.29 19.62 -15.47
C ASP A 124 -2.74 19.18 -16.87
#